data_ead832923c3ec736c81ca128153b25ed
#
_entry.id   ead832923c3ec736c81ca128153b25ed
#
_cell.length_a   1.000
_cell.length_b   1.000
_cell.length_c   1.000
_cell.angle_alpha   90.00
_cell.angle_beta   90.00
_cell.angle_gamma   90.00
#
_symmetry.space_group_name_H-M   'P 1'
#
loop_
_entity.id
_entity.type
_entity.pdbx_description
1 polymer ?
#
loop_
_entity_poly.entity_id
_entity_poly.type
_entity_poly.pdbx_seq_one_letter_code
_entity_poly.pdbx_strand_id
1 'polypeptide(L)'
;MRRLFLIGLCSLFLFQGCTKIKGLFGKKGVGDPNDPDFLNNIQTLKSAYRDGNILALDQLIKIYEDPQQHLKARIAAGRTLAESQHPTALNSIANMVGTTIAVDYSLLNESINMLGMFDENPKAAESLVQAMHKLEDRTNTIHI
;
A
#
# COMPACT_ATOMS: atom_id res chain seq x y z
N MET A 1 30.20 9.02 50.69
CA MET A 1 29.38 9.90 49.88
C MET A 1 29.94 9.98 48.46
N ARG A 2 29.63 9.02 47.57
CA ARG A 2 30.02 9.02 46.16
C ARG A 2 29.34 7.85 45.47
N ARG A 3 28.02 7.90 45.25
CA ARG A 3 27.28 6.97 44.33
C ARG A 3 25.90 7.57 44.03
N LEU A 4 25.83 8.60 43.21
CA LEU A 4 24.54 9.14 42.76
C LEU A 4 24.73 10.05 41.54
N PHE A 5 25.37 9.58 40.44
CA PHE A 5 25.47 10.34 39.21
C PHE A 5 25.62 9.45 37.95
N LEU A 6 24.82 8.42 37.82
CA LEU A 6 24.88 7.57 36.59
C LEU A 6 23.51 7.05 36.12
N ILE A 7 22.41 7.77 36.37
CA ILE A 7 21.07 7.38 35.86
C ILE A 7 20.43 8.49 35.02
N GLY A 8 21.23 9.40 34.47
CA GLY A 8 20.68 10.55 33.71
C GLY A 8 20.97 10.58 32.21
N LEU A 9 21.54 9.54 31.58
CA LEU A 9 22.02 9.66 30.20
C LEU A 9 21.44 8.66 29.20
N CYS A 10 20.43 7.88 29.56
CA CYS A 10 19.82 6.89 28.65
C CYS A 10 18.46 7.27 28.04
N SER A 11 17.91 8.44 28.37
CA SER A 11 16.54 8.80 27.90
C SER A 11 16.50 9.76 26.69
N LEU A 12 17.61 10.08 26.05
CA LEU A 12 17.66 11.09 24.98
C LEU A 12 17.79 10.52 23.56
N PHE A 13 17.80 9.19 23.38
CA PHE A 13 17.99 8.59 22.04
C PHE A 13 16.73 7.99 21.39
N LEU A 14 15.54 8.08 22.01
CA LEU A 14 14.33 7.42 21.48
C LEU A 14 13.40 8.33 20.66
N PHE A 15 13.76 9.57 20.37
CA PHE A 15 12.85 10.48 19.62
C PHE A 15 13.34 10.96 18.26
N GLN A 16 14.42 10.43 17.70
CA GLN A 16 14.93 10.92 16.40
C GLN A 16 14.39 10.15 15.18
N GLY A 17 13.55 9.13 15.35
CA GLY A 17 13.01 8.33 14.25
C GLY A 17 11.77 8.90 13.53
N CYS A 18 11.04 9.85 14.14
CA CYS A 18 9.71 10.27 13.63
C CYS A 18 9.68 11.51 12.72
N THR A 19 10.77 12.21 12.51
CA THR A 19 10.74 13.51 11.82
C THR A 19 10.95 13.45 10.30
N LYS A 20 11.45 12.35 9.75
CA LYS A 20 11.69 12.26 8.29
C LYS A 20 10.45 11.91 7.46
N ILE A 21 9.40 11.31 8.05
CA ILE A 21 8.23 10.88 7.28
C ILE A 21 7.24 12.02 7.01
N LYS A 22 7.16 13.03 7.88
CA LYS A 22 6.26 14.20 7.67
C LYS A 22 6.64 15.09 6.48
N GLY A 23 7.88 15.05 6.01
CA GLY A 23 8.36 15.82 4.86
C GLY A 23 8.12 15.16 3.50
N LEU A 24 7.86 13.85 3.46
CA LEU A 24 7.70 13.12 2.20
C LEU A 24 6.36 13.41 1.49
N PHE A 25 5.35 13.90 2.20
CA PHE A 25 4.00 14.17 1.66
C PHE A 25 3.60 15.64 1.75
N GLY A 26 4.56 16.55 1.70
CA GLY A 26 4.30 17.97 1.51
C GLY A 26 3.61 18.20 0.16
N LYS A 27 2.31 18.54 0.20
CA LYS A 27 1.48 19.21 -0.82
C LYS A 27 2.17 19.52 -2.17
N LYS A 28 2.54 18.53 -2.95
CA LYS A 28 2.69 18.69 -4.40
C LYS A 28 2.07 17.45 -5.02
N GLY A 29 1.03 17.72 -5.78
CA GLY A 29 0.23 16.75 -6.45
C GLY A 29 1.02 15.70 -7.19
N VAL A 30 0.29 14.66 -7.56
CA VAL A 30 0.61 13.63 -8.55
C VAL A 30 2.06 13.71 -9.01
N GLY A 31 2.95 12.96 -8.37
CA GLY A 31 4.36 12.93 -8.74
C GLY A 31 4.51 12.59 -10.21
N ASP A 32 5.41 13.25 -10.91
CA ASP A 32 5.77 12.90 -12.27
C ASP A 32 6.17 11.40 -12.28
N PRO A 33 5.53 10.57 -13.12
CA PRO A 33 5.84 9.14 -13.19
C PRO A 33 7.28 8.85 -13.63
N ASN A 34 7.94 9.85 -14.18
CA ASN A 34 9.34 9.79 -14.58
C ASN A 34 10.29 10.35 -13.49
N ASP A 35 9.73 10.86 -12.39
CA ASP A 35 10.54 11.29 -11.25
C ASP A 35 11.12 10.06 -10.56
N PRO A 36 12.45 9.87 -10.54
CA PRO A 36 13.07 8.75 -9.85
C PRO A 36 12.75 8.73 -8.36
N ASP A 37 12.43 9.87 -7.74
CA ASP A 37 12.07 9.97 -6.33
C ASP A 37 10.71 9.33 -6.04
N PHE A 38 9.86 9.21 -7.03
CA PHE A 38 8.53 8.64 -6.91
C PHE A 38 8.54 7.15 -6.49
N LEU A 39 9.35 6.32 -7.16
CA LEU A 39 9.52 4.93 -6.77
C LEU A 39 10.36 4.79 -5.50
N ASN A 40 11.31 5.70 -5.28
CA ASN A 40 12.11 5.77 -4.06
C ASN A 40 11.23 6.00 -2.82
N ASN A 41 10.16 6.80 -2.93
CA ASN A 41 9.22 7.00 -1.84
C ASN A 41 8.51 5.71 -1.43
N ILE A 42 8.08 4.87 -2.39
CA ILE A 42 7.46 3.57 -2.09
C ILE A 42 8.47 2.62 -1.46
N GLN A 43 9.70 2.58 -1.95
CA GLN A 43 10.77 1.77 -1.34
C GLN A 43 11.10 2.24 0.08
N THR A 44 11.07 3.54 0.33
CA THR A 44 11.26 4.10 1.68
C THR A 44 10.13 3.66 2.62
N LEU A 45 8.88 3.70 2.16
CA LEU A 45 7.73 3.20 2.94
C LEU A 45 7.81 1.70 3.20
N LYS A 46 8.23 0.92 2.20
CA LYS A 46 8.46 -0.52 2.34
C LYS A 46 9.50 -0.81 3.41
N SER A 47 10.62 -0.10 3.39
CA SER A 47 11.67 -0.25 4.41
C SER A 47 11.15 0.15 5.80
N ALA A 48 10.47 1.30 5.91
CA ALA A 48 9.91 1.75 7.18
C ALA A 48 8.90 0.74 7.76
N TYR A 49 8.07 0.12 6.93
CA TYR A 49 7.16 -0.94 7.37
C TYR A 49 7.91 -2.16 7.89
N ARG A 50 8.96 -2.62 7.17
CA ARG A 50 9.82 -3.74 7.62
C ARG A 50 10.50 -3.46 8.96
N ASP A 51 10.83 -2.19 9.22
CA ASP A 51 11.40 -1.72 10.48
C ASP A 51 10.35 -1.54 11.59
N GLY A 52 9.10 -1.98 11.36
CA GLY A 52 8.01 -1.99 12.34
C GLY A 52 7.13 -0.73 12.36
N ASN A 53 7.30 0.19 11.40
CA ASN A 53 6.45 1.38 11.32
C ASN A 53 5.14 1.08 10.59
N ILE A 54 4.09 0.77 11.35
CA ILE A 54 2.76 0.45 10.80
C ILE A 54 2.13 1.63 10.03
N LEU A 55 2.46 2.88 10.35
CA LEU A 55 1.95 4.04 9.62
C LEU A 55 2.42 4.08 8.17
N ALA A 56 3.53 3.42 7.85
CA ALA A 56 3.99 3.28 6.47
C ALA A 56 3.02 2.41 5.64
N LEU A 57 2.40 1.38 6.25
CA LEU A 57 1.37 0.57 5.61
C LEU A 57 0.13 1.41 5.27
N ASP A 58 -0.34 2.24 6.20
CA ASP A 58 -1.49 3.14 5.97
C ASP A 58 -1.22 4.13 4.83
N GLN A 59 0.02 4.59 4.70
CA GLN A 59 0.41 5.47 3.61
C GLN A 59 0.45 4.76 2.26
N LEU A 60 0.95 3.52 2.22
CA LEU A 60 0.89 2.69 1.01
C LEU A 60 -0.55 2.42 0.58
N ILE A 61 -1.47 2.16 1.52
CA ILE A 61 -2.90 2.00 1.24
C ILE A 61 -3.47 3.28 0.62
N LYS A 62 -3.19 4.45 1.17
CA LYS A 62 -3.64 5.73 0.62
C LYS A 62 -3.13 5.97 -0.80
N ILE A 63 -1.87 5.65 -1.10
CA ILE A 63 -1.32 5.76 -2.46
C ILE A 63 -2.05 4.80 -3.42
N TYR A 64 -2.30 3.58 -2.99
CA TYR A 64 -2.96 2.57 -3.80
C TYR A 64 -4.42 2.91 -4.12
N GLU A 65 -5.17 3.41 -3.12
CA GLU A 65 -6.59 3.71 -3.25
C GLU A 65 -6.88 5.04 -3.94
N ASP A 66 -6.00 6.03 -3.83
CA ASP A 66 -6.21 7.38 -4.36
C ASP A 66 -6.20 7.42 -5.91
N PRO A 67 -7.35 7.70 -6.56
CA PRO A 67 -7.43 7.77 -8.01
C PRO A 67 -6.65 8.94 -8.62
N GLN A 68 -6.24 9.93 -7.82
CA GLN A 68 -5.43 11.06 -8.27
C GLN A 68 -3.93 10.71 -8.34
N GLN A 69 -3.52 9.57 -7.76
CA GLN A 69 -2.15 9.09 -7.86
C GLN A 69 -1.89 8.47 -9.23
N HIS A 70 -0.67 8.62 -9.70
CA HIS A 70 -0.27 8.01 -10.95
C HIS A 70 -0.41 6.47 -10.91
N LEU A 71 -0.89 5.87 -12.01
CA LEU A 71 -1.17 4.44 -12.11
C LEU A 71 0.03 3.57 -11.67
N LYS A 72 1.24 3.91 -12.10
CA LYS A 72 2.47 3.19 -11.72
C LYS A 72 2.72 3.20 -10.21
N ALA A 73 2.38 4.34 -9.50
CA ALA A 73 2.50 4.40 -8.05
C ALA A 73 1.51 3.50 -7.36
N ARG A 74 0.28 3.56 -7.81
CA ARG A 74 -0.79 2.74 -7.28
C ARG A 74 -0.44 1.27 -7.39
N ILE A 75 0.04 0.83 -8.57
CA ILE A 75 0.48 -0.55 -8.80
C ILE A 75 1.68 -0.91 -7.90
N ALA A 76 2.69 -0.04 -7.81
CA ALA A 76 3.87 -0.31 -6.98
C ALA A 76 3.54 -0.36 -5.48
N ALA A 77 2.67 0.54 -5.00
CA ALA A 77 2.15 0.52 -3.64
C ALA A 77 1.36 -0.76 -3.36
N GLY A 78 0.44 -1.13 -4.26
CA GLY A 78 -0.35 -2.36 -4.17
C GLY A 78 0.51 -3.63 -4.10
N ARG A 79 1.54 -3.74 -4.93
CA ARG A 79 2.49 -4.87 -4.87
C ARG A 79 3.21 -4.94 -3.51
N THR A 80 3.63 -3.77 -2.98
CA THR A 80 4.25 -3.71 -1.66
C THR A 80 3.26 -4.12 -0.55
N LEU A 81 1.99 -3.74 -0.68
CA LEU A 81 0.92 -4.15 0.22
C LEU A 81 0.71 -5.67 0.18
N ALA A 82 0.65 -6.27 -1.03
CA ALA A 82 0.51 -7.73 -1.17
C ALA A 82 1.70 -8.48 -0.56
N GLU A 83 2.92 -8.00 -0.78
CA GLU A 83 4.13 -8.57 -0.16
C GLU A 83 4.13 -8.49 1.37
N SER A 84 3.41 -7.53 1.96
CA SER A 84 3.32 -7.38 3.42
C SER A 84 2.51 -8.50 4.09
N GLN A 85 1.66 -9.19 3.34
CA GLN A 85 0.71 -10.21 3.83
C GLN A 85 -0.19 -9.73 4.98
N HIS A 86 -0.30 -8.40 5.16
CA HIS A 86 -1.07 -7.84 6.27
C HIS A 86 -2.57 -7.88 5.97
N PRO A 87 -3.45 -8.23 6.94
CA PRO A 87 -4.90 -8.32 6.73
C PRO A 87 -5.54 -7.02 6.21
N THR A 88 -5.04 -5.85 6.64
CA THR A 88 -5.53 -4.56 6.15
C THR A 88 -5.18 -4.34 4.68
N ALA A 89 -3.98 -4.78 4.25
CA ALA A 89 -3.58 -4.74 2.85
C ALA A 89 -4.49 -5.62 1.97
N LEU A 90 -4.77 -6.85 2.42
CA LEU A 90 -5.72 -7.74 1.74
C LEU A 90 -7.11 -7.07 1.61
N ASN A 91 -7.61 -6.42 2.67
CA ASN A 91 -8.90 -5.74 2.64
C ASN A 91 -8.92 -4.63 1.59
N SER A 92 -7.87 -3.82 1.52
CA SER A 92 -7.74 -2.73 0.54
C SER A 92 -7.73 -3.27 -0.90
N ILE A 93 -6.95 -4.33 -1.17
CA ILE A 93 -6.85 -4.94 -2.50
C ILE A 93 -8.18 -5.62 -2.88
N ALA A 94 -8.82 -6.35 -1.97
CA ALA A 94 -10.12 -6.98 -2.18
C ALA A 94 -11.21 -5.92 -2.48
N ASN A 95 -11.21 -4.80 -1.78
CA ASN A 95 -12.13 -3.69 -2.02
C ASN A 95 -11.91 -3.07 -3.41
N MET A 96 -10.67 -2.92 -3.86
CA MET A 96 -10.33 -2.41 -5.20
C MET A 96 -10.90 -3.30 -6.30
N VAL A 97 -10.77 -4.61 -6.16
CA VAL A 97 -11.34 -5.60 -7.09
C VAL A 97 -12.86 -5.65 -6.99
N GLY A 98 -13.39 -5.53 -5.75
CA GLY A 98 -14.83 -5.55 -5.46
C GLY A 98 -15.59 -4.28 -5.86
N THR A 99 -14.91 -3.15 -6.11
CA THR A 99 -15.59 -1.86 -6.39
C THR A 99 -16.43 -1.90 -7.65
N THR A 100 -17.58 -1.19 -7.62
CA THR A 100 -18.43 -0.95 -8.80
C THR A 100 -17.96 0.25 -9.63
N ILE A 101 -17.05 1.07 -9.09
CA ILE A 101 -16.49 2.23 -9.77
C ILE A 101 -15.57 1.74 -10.89
N ALA A 102 -15.56 2.44 -12.02
CA ALA A 102 -14.66 2.15 -13.12
C ALA A 102 -13.21 2.34 -12.66
N VAL A 103 -12.46 1.25 -12.63
CA VAL A 103 -11.03 1.22 -12.32
C VAL A 103 -10.27 1.01 -13.62
N ASP A 104 -9.09 1.61 -13.72
CA ASP A 104 -8.18 1.34 -14.83
C ASP A 104 -7.95 -0.16 -14.97
N TYR A 105 -8.02 -0.67 -16.22
CA TYR A 105 -7.91 -2.11 -16.49
C TYR A 105 -6.58 -2.69 -16.00
N SER A 106 -5.49 -1.95 -16.17
CA SER A 106 -4.17 -2.41 -15.72
C SER A 106 -4.10 -2.52 -14.19
N LEU A 107 -4.71 -1.56 -13.47
CA LEU A 107 -4.78 -1.62 -12.01
C LEU A 107 -5.65 -2.77 -11.54
N LEU A 108 -6.79 -3.00 -12.19
CA LEU A 108 -7.68 -4.12 -11.85
C LEU A 108 -6.97 -5.47 -12.06
N ASN A 109 -6.32 -5.64 -13.20
CA ASN A 109 -5.58 -6.87 -13.51
C ASN A 109 -4.44 -7.12 -12.51
N GLU A 110 -3.67 -6.08 -12.19
CA GLU A 110 -2.62 -6.18 -11.16
C GLU A 110 -3.20 -6.48 -9.78
N SER A 111 -4.36 -5.89 -9.42
CA SER A 111 -5.01 -6.16 -8.13
C SER A 111 -5.50 -7.60 -8.01
N ILE A 112 -5.98 -8.20 -9.10
CA ILE A 112 -6.31 -9.62 -9.16
C ILE A 112 -5.07 -10.49 -8.93
N ASN A 113 -3.94 -10.15 -9.60
CA ASN A 113 -2.68 -10.84 -9.38
C ASN A 113 -2.18 -10.71 -7.93
N MET A 114 -2.34 -9.53 -7.34
CA MET A 114 -1.98 -9.29 -5.93
C MET A 114 -2.83 -10.12 -4.96
N LEU A 115 -4.13 -10.32 -5.22
CA LEU A 115 -4.96 -11.23 -4.40
C LEU A 115 -4.43 -12.66 -4.44
N GLY A 116 -3.92 -13.12 -5.58
CA GLY A 116 -3.29 -14.43 -5.73
C GLY A 116 -2.00 -14.61 -4.92
N MET A 117 -1.41 -13.53 -4.40
CA MET A 117 -0.24 -13.59 -3.51
C MET A 117 -0.59 -13.91 -2.05
N PHE A 118 -1.88 -13.82 -1.66
CA PHE A 118 -2.34 -14.18 -0.32
C PHE A 118 -2.72 -15.65 -0.27
N ASP A 119 -1.69 -16.51 -0.20
CA ASP A 119 -1.86 -17.95 -0.16
C ASP A 119 -2.75 -18.40 1.00
N GLU A 120 -3.61 -19.38 0.72
CA GLU A 120 -4.50 -20.04 1.70
C GLU A 120 -5.47 -19.07 2.43
N ASN A 121 -5.61 -17.83 1.97
CA ASN A 121 -6.52 -16.88 2.60
C ASN A 121 -7.93 -16.98 1.99
N PRO A 122 -8.95 -17.42 2.74
CA PRO A 122 -10.30 -17.63 2.20
C PRO A 122 -10.92 -16.35 1.66
N LYS A 123 -10.61 -15.19 2.22
CA LYS A 123 -11.10 -13.90 1.75
C LYS A 123 -10.50 -13.53 0.40
N ALA A 124 -9.23 -13.84 0.16
CA ALA A 124 -8.60 -13.63 -1.14
C ALA A 124 -9.27 -14.50 -2.20
N ALA A 125 -9.49 -15.79 -1.90
CA ALA A 125 -10.19 -16.73 -2.78
C ALA A 125 -11.61 -16.25 -3.12
N GLU A 126 -12.39 -15.83 -2.12
CA GLU A 126 -13.73 -15.28 -2.33
C GLU A 126 -13.71 -14.04 -3.22
N SER A 127 -12.78 -13.12 -2.98
CA SER A 127 -12.63 -11.90 -3.79
C SER A 127 -12.26 -12.21 -5.24
N LEU A 128 -11.44 -13.24 -5.48
CA LEU A 128 -11.11 -13.69 -6.83
C LEU A 128 -12.33 -14.28 -7.56
N VAL A 129 -13.14 -15.08 -6.89
CA VAL A 129 -14.39 -15.60 -7.46
C VAL A 129 -15.35 -14.47 -7.82
N GLN A 130 -15.52 -13.47 -6.96
CA GLN A 130 -16.33 -12.29 -7.25
C GLN A 130 -15.79 -11.49 -8.44
N ALA A 131 -14.47 -11.37 -8.59
CA ALA A 131 -13.84 -10.72 -9.73
C ALA A 131 -14.14 -11.45 -11.05
N MET A 132 -14.08 -12.77 -11.04
CA MET A 132 -14.40 -13.58 -12.22
C MET A 132 -15.83 -13.33 -12.71
N HIS A 133 -16.83 -13.38 -11.81
CA HIS A 133 -18.22 -13.09 -12.17
C HIS A 133 -18.39 -11.69 -12.77
N LYS A 134 -17.74 -10.69 -12.21
CA LYS A 134 -17.79 -9.32 -12.76
C LYS A 134 -17.18 -9.19 -14.15
N LEU A 135 -16.09 -9.91 -14.43
CA LEU A 135 -15.47 -9.91 -15.75
C LEU A 135 -16.35 -10.62 -16.77
N GLU A 136 -17.02 -11.72 -16.41
CA GLU A 136 -17.98 -12.42 -17.26
C GLU A 136 -19.16 -11.51 -17.63
N ASP A 137 -19.75 -10.81 -16.64
CA ASP A 137 -20.86 -9.89 -16.88
C ASP A 137 -20.49 -8.75 -17.84
N ARG A 138 -19.28 -8.20 -17.71
CA ARG A 138 -18.77 -7.16 -18.62
C ARG A 138 -18.61 -7.69 -20.04
N THR A 139 -18.12 -8.91 -20.20
CA THR A 139 -17.94 -9.53 -21.51
C THR A 139 -19.26 -9.77 -22.20
N ASN A 140 -20.27 -10.22 -21.45
CA ASN A 140 -21.62 -10.44 -21.95
C ASN A 140 -22.35 -9.16 -22.38
N THR A 141 -22.05 -8.02 -21.72
CA THR A 141 -22.62 -6.72 -22.04
C THR A 141 -22.07 -6.11 -23.35
N ILE A 142 -20.89 -6.51 -23.79
CA ILE A 142 -20.25 -6.00 -25.02
C ILE A 142 -20.79 -6.74 -26.27
N HIS A 143 -21.44 -7.88 -26.11
CA HIS A 143 -21.94 -8.71 -27.23
C HIS A 143 -23.42 -8.48 -27.57
N ILE A 144 -24.06 -7.47 -26.98
CA ILE A 144 -25.42 -7.00 -27.33
C ILE A 144 -25.31 -5.69 -28.10
#